data_ec9b36dc19defad91dc23a8f0bbb220c
#
_entry.id   ec9b36dc19defad91dc23a8f0bbb220c
#
_cell.length_a   1.000
_cell.length_b   1.000
_cell.length_c   1.000
_cell.angle_alpha   90.00
_cell.angle_beta   90.00
_cell.angle_gamma   90.00
#
_symmetry.space_group_name_H-M   'P 1'
#
loop_
_entity.id
_entity.type
_entity.pdbx_description
1 polymer ?
#
loop_
_entity_poly.entity_id
_entity_poly.type
_entity_poly.pdbx_seq_one_letter_code
_entity_poly.pdbx_strand_id
1 'polypeptide(L)'
;MLVLLVDTATAAVTVGVAEITAPSAVTVRARRVVVDARRHGETLAPSITAALSEAGVSAADLSAIVAGVGPGPFTGLRVGLVTAASLSDALGVPAYPVCSLDGLVVPGRPVLVATDARRREVYWATYDATGARVHGPDVAKPADLRARLDAGEFGRPEVAVGSGAALYAEQLGLPVGEPQYPTVEGLVARAAPRVLEKAPAEPLTPLYLRRPDAVEPGAAKSVLT
;
A
#
# COMPACT_ATOMS: atom_id res chain seq x y z
N MET A 1 13.82 -16.78 -2.66
CA MET A 1 13.78 -16.18 -1.30
C MET A 1 12.33 -16.07 -0.89
N LEU A 2 12.00 -16.49 0.34
CA LEU A 2 10.62 -16.46 0.84
C LEU A 2 10.38 -15.16 1.61
N VAL A 3 9.29 -14.47 1.31
CA VAL A 3 8.97 -13.17 1.94
C VAL A 3 7.53 -13.14 2.46
N LEU A 4 7.32 -12.41 3.56
CA LEU A 4 6.01 -12.04 4.05
C LEU A 4 5.70 -10.61 3.63
N LEU A 5 4.57 -10.40 2.94
CA LEU A 5 4.01 -9.08 2.67
C LEU A 5 2.99 -8.71 3.72
N VAL A 6 3.03 -7.46 4.14
CA VAL A 6 2.01 -6.80 4.98
C VAL A 6 1.67 -5.43 4.39
N ASP A 7 0.41 -5.18 4.08
CA ASP A 7 -0.11 -3.85 3.73
C ASP A 7 -1.43 -3.59 4.44
N THR A 8 -1.54 -2.43 5.08
CA THR A 8 -2.74 -1.96 5.80
C THR A 8 -3.03 -0.49 5.48
N ALA A 9 -2.54 -0.01 4.33
CA ALA A 9 -2.66 1.38 3.92
C ALA A 9 -4.05 1.75 3.37
N THR A 10 -4.88 0.76 3.03
CA THR A 10 -6.24 0.96 2.49
C THR A 10 -7.29 0.42 3.47
N ALA A 11 -8.55 0.33 3.05
CA ALA A 11 -9.58 -0.37 3.81
C ALA A 11 -9.34 -1.89 3.90
N ALA A 12 -8.45 -2.43 3.06
CA ALA A 12 -8.07 -3.82 3.10
C ALA A 12 -6.83 -4.03 3.98
N VAL A 13 -6.81 -5.15 4.70
CA VAL A 13 -5.61 -5.80 5.22
C VAL A 13 -5.17 -6.79 4.16
N THR A 14 -4.04 -6.54 3.51
CA THR A 14 -3.44 -7.44 2.53
C THR A 14 -2.21 -8.10 3.14
N VAL A 15 -2.24 -9.41 3.23
CA VAL A 15 -1.12 -10.23 3.71
C VAL A 15 -0.83 -11.32 2.68
N GLY A 16 0.42 -11.64 2.46
CA GLY A 16 0.79 -12.74 1.59
C GLY A 16 2.18 -13.31 1.88
N VAL A 17 2.32 -14.59 1.57
CA VAL A 17 3.61 -15.28 1.52
C VAL A 17 3.95 -15.51 0.06
N ALA A 18 5.11 -15.03 -0.36
CA ALA A 18 5.56 -15.16 -1.74
C ALA A 18 7.01 -15.63 -1.82
N GLU A 19 7.30 -16.33 -2.90
CA GLU A 19 8.65 -16.76 -3.26
C GLU A 19 9.18 -15.91 -4.41
N ILE A 20 10.37 -15.37 -4.25
CA ILE A 20 11.08 -14.59 -5.27
C ILE A 20 12.27 -15.42 -5.74
N THR A 21 12.29 -15.79 -7.02
CA THR A 21 13.38 -16.56 -7.64
C THR A 21 14.20 -15.73 -8.63
N ALA A 22 13.59 -14.70 -9.22
CA ALA A 22 14.23 -13.70 -10.08
C ALA A 22 13.48 -12.35 -9.95
N PRO A 23 14.03 -11.21 -10.39
CA PRO A 23 13.39 -9.89 -10.24
C PRO A 23 11.97 -9.82 -10.79
N SER A 24 11.68 -10.55 -11.85
CA SER A 24 10.35 -10.65 -12.47
C SER A 24 9.60 -11.95 -12.15
N ALA A 25 10.17 -12.83 -11.32
CA ALA A 25 9.59 -14.14 -10.98
C ALA A 25 9.17 -14.18 -9.51
N VAL A 26 7.94 -13.73 -9.27
CA VAL A 26 7.26 -13.77 -7.97
C VAL A 26 6.16 -14.80 -8.03
N THR A 27 6.21 -15.80 -7.13
CA THR A 27 5.17 -16.80 -6.97
C THR A 27 4.49 -16.62 -5.62
N VAL A 28 3.20 -16.27 -5.63
CA VAL A 28 2.41 -16.17 -4.40
C VAL A 28 2.06 -17.57 -3.91
N ARG A 29 2.49 -17.91 -2.69
CA ARG A 29 2.20 -19.18 -2.02
C ARG A 29 0.89 -19.15 -1.27
N ALA A 30 0.59 -18.00 -0.63
CA ALA A 30 -0.65 -17.76 0.06
C ALA A 30 -0.98 -16.27 0.07
N ARG A 31 -2.28 -15.93 0.08
CA ARG A 31 -2.73 -14.54 0.21
C ARG A 31 -3.99 -14.46 1.04
N ARG A 32 -4.11 -13.39 1.81
CA ARG A 32 -5.29 -13.00 2.58
C ARG A 32 -5.59 -11.53 2.31
N VAL A 33 -6.80 -11.24 1.90
CA VAL A 33 -7.30 -9.87 1.72
C VAL A 33 -8.60 -9.77 2.49
N VAL A 34 -8.60 -8.97 3.55
CA VAL A 34 -9.78 -8.74 4.39
C VAL A 34 -10.13 -7.27 4.32
N VAL A 35 -11.29 -6.95 3.76
CA VAL A 35 -11.75 -5.57 3.59
C VAL A 35 -12.60 -5.18 4.79
N ASP A 36 -11.99 -4.53 5.77
CA ASP A 36 -12.67 -3.93 6.93
C ASP A 36 -11.81 -2.79 7.49
N ALA A 37 -12.19 -1.56 7.15
CA ALA A 37 -11.44 -0.35 7.54
C ALA A 37 -11.36 -0.09 9.06
N ARG A 38 -12.11 -0.81 9.89
CA ARG A 38 -12.18 -0.60 11.34
C ARG A 38 -11.43 -1.67 12.15
N ARG A 39 -11.10 -2.80 11.54
CA ARG A 39 -10.60 -3.98 12.25
C ARG A 39 -9.18 -4.39 11.86
N HIS A 40 -8.37 -3.47 11.36
CA HIS A 40 -6.99 -3.78 10.95
C HIS A 40 -6.18 -4.43 12.09
N GLY A 41 -6.27 -3.88 13.32
CA GLY A 41 -5.55 -4.43 14.47
C GLY A 41 -6.00 -5.83 14.89
N GLU A 42 -7.28 -6.16 14.68
CA GLU A 42 -7.83 -7.46 15.04
C GLU A 42 -7.58 -8.52 13.96
N THR A 43 -7.51 -8.09 12.68
CA THR A 43 -7.45 -9.01 11.54
C THR A 43 -6.04 -9.31 11.07
N LEU A 44 -5.06 -8.42 11.30
CA LEU A 44 -3.72 -8.55 10.75
C LEU A 44 -2.99 -9.80 11.26
N ALA A 45 -2.86 -9.97 12.58
CA ALA A 45 -2.13 -11.11 13.15
C ALA A 45 -2.77 -12.47 12.78
N PRO A 46 -4.11 -12.67 12.88
CA PRO A 46 -4.75 -13.87 12.36
C PRO A 46 -4.50 -14.11 10.87
N SER A 47 -4.48 -13.04 10.04
CA SER A 47 -4.21 -13.14 8.60
C SER A 47 -2.79 -13.60 8.31
N ILE A 48 -1.79 -13.12 9.08
CA ILE A 48 -0.40 -13.57 8.97
C ILE A 48 -0.28 -15.05 9.31
N THR A 49 -0.84 -15.47 10.45
CA THR A 49 -0.83 -16.87 10.87
C THR A 49 -1.48 -17.78 9.81
N ALA A 50 -2.64 -17.39 9.30
CA ALA A 50 -3.34 -18.14 8.28
C ALA A 50 -2.56 -18.23 6.95
N ALA A 51 -1.91 -17.14 6.53
CA ALA A 51 -1.11 -17.12 5.30
C ALA A 51 0.14 -18.01 5.41
N LEU A 52 0.84 -17.99 6.54
CA LEU A 52 1.99 -18.87 6.81
C LEU A 52 1.55 -20.36 6.80
N SER A 53 0.46 -20.67 7.49
CA SER A 53 -0.09 -22.03 7.54
C SER A 53 -0.50 -22.54 6.14
N GLU A 54 -1.19 -21.71 5.35
CA GLU A 54 -1.61 -22.06 3.97
C GLU A 54 -0.41 -22.25 3.04
N ALA A 55 0.63 -21.43 3.21
CA ALA A 55 1.87 -21.57 2.46
C ALA A 55 2.69 -22.80 2.89
N GLY A 56 2.36 -23.45 3.99
CA GLY A 56 3.07 -24.59 4.55
C GLY A 56 4.47 -24.23 5.07
N VAL A 57 4.65 -23.01 5.61
CA VAL A 57 5.92 -22.48 6.08
C VAL A 57 5.81 -21.89 7.48
N SER A 58 6.92 -21.83 8.19
CA SER A 58 7.06 -21.16 9.47
C SER A 58 7.58 -19.73 9.29
N ALA A 59 7.44 -18.90 10.30
CA ALA A 59 8.04 -17.56 10.28
C ALA A 59 9.57 -17.59 10.20
N ALA A 60 10.21 -18.64 10.69
CA ALA A 60 11.67 -18.82 10.63
C ALA A 60 12.20 -19.10 9.21
N ASP A 61 11.34 -19.49 8.29
CA ASP A 61 11.70 -19.74 6.89
C ASP A 61 11.74 -18.46 6.04
N LEU A 62 11.25 -17.34 6.61
CA LEU A 62 11.19 -16.05 5.91
C LEU A 62 12.60 -15.46 5.76
N SER A 63 12.87 -14.92 4.60
CA SER A 63 14.13 -14.23 4.27
C SER A 63 14.01 -12.71 4.39
N ALA A 64 12.79 -12.17 4.32
CA ALA A 64 12.53 -10.73 4.43
C ALA A 64 11.06 -10.44 4.71
N ILE A 65 10.78 -9.23 5.19
CA ILE A 65 9.44 -8.65 5.30
C ILE A 65 9.30 -7.55 4.23
N VAL A 66 8.21 -7.57 3.48
CA VAL A 66 7.83 -6.47 2.58
C VAL A 66 6.67 -5.72 3.21
N ALA A 67 6.78 -4.41 3.37
CA ALA A 67 5.76 -3.61 4.03
C ALA A 67 5.25 -2.48 3.16
N GLY A 68 3.94 -2.39 2.99
CA GLY A 68 3.30 -1.23 2.39
C GLY A 68 3.39 -0.03 3.32
N VAL A 69 4.07 1.04 2.87
CA VAL A 69 4.27 2.26 3.67
C VAL A 69 3.26 3.36 3.38
N GLY A 70 2.18 3.04 2.67
CA GLY A 70 1.17 4.01 2.29
C GLY A 70 1.38 4.59 0.88
N PRO A 71 0.69 5.69 0.57
CA PRO A 71 -0.11 6.53 1.48
C PRO A 71 -1.40 5.84 1.95
N GLY A 72 -1.89 6.26 3.12
CA GLY A 72 -3.09 5.69 3.72
C GLY A 72 -3.51 6.37 5.02
N PRO A 73 -4.69 6.00 5.58
CA PRO A 73 -5.16 6.50 6.86
C PRO A 73 -4.19 6.15 8.00
N PHE A 74 -3.91 7.15 8.83
CA PHE A 74 -2.87 7.12 9.87
C PHE A 74 -2.90 5.88 10.77
N THR A 75 -4.08 5.53 11.33
CA THR A 75 -4.20 4.42 12.28
C THR A 75 -3.98 3.07 11.60
N GLY A 76 -4.65 2.83 10.47
CA GLY A 76 -4.52 1.58 9.72
C GLY A 76 -3.08 1.35 9.28
N LEU A 77 -2.48 2.35 8.66
CA LEU A 77 -1.10 2.28 8.18
C LEU A 77 -0.10 1.90 9.28
N ARG A 78 -0.22 2.49 10.46
CA ARG A 78 0.66 2.19 11.60
C ARG A 78 0.56 0.75 12.09
N VAL A 79 -0.62 0.15 12.05
CA VAL A 79 -0.80 -1.25 12.46
C VAL A 79 0.10 -2.17 11.65
N GLY A 80 0.08 -2.02 10.32
CA GLY A 80 0.94 -2.81 9.44
C GLY A 80 2.43 -2.54 9.63
N LEU A 81 2.82 -1.26 9.71
CA LEU A 81 4.23 -0.87 9.83
C LEU A 81 4.85 -1.34 11.14
N VAL A 82 4.14 -1.17 12.28
CA VAL A 82 4.63 -1.64 13.58
C VAL A 82 4.73 -3.17 13.60
N THR A 83 3.73 -3.86 13.05
CA THR A 83 3.78 -5.34 12.96
C THR A 83 4.93 -5.81 12.09
N ALA A 84 5.14 -5.20 10.92
CA ALA A 84 6.24 -5.55 10.03
C ALA A 84 7.62 -5.30 10.67
N ALA A 85 7.78 -4.14 11.33
CA ALA A 85 9.01 -3.81 12.06
C ALA A 85 9.29 -4.80 13.21
N SER A 86 8.27 -5.12 14.01
CA SER A 86 8.40 -6.08 15.10
C SER A 86 8.75 -7.48 14.62
N LEU A 87 8.16 -7.93 13.51
CA LEU A 87 8.48 -9.23 12.91
C LEU A 87 9.90 -9.24 12.33
N SER A 88 10.31 -8.17 11.65
CA SER A 88 11.67 -8.01 11.12
C SER A 88 12.72 -8.11 12.23
N ASP A 89 12.50 -7.40 13.33
CA ASP A 89 13.38 -7.42 14.48
C ASP A 89 13.42 -8.81 15.17
N ALA A 90 12.25 -9.38 15.46
CA ALA A 90 12.15 -10.67 16.14
C ALA A 90 12.74 -11.84 15.33
N LEU A 91 12.66 -11.79 14.00
CA LEU A 91 13.18 -12.82 13.12
C LEU A 91 14.63 -12.56 12.65
N GLY A 92 15.15 -11.35 12.89
CA GLY A 92 16.48 -10.95 12.41
C GLY A 92 16.55 -10.88 10.88
N VAL A 93 15.45 -10.57 10.18
CA VAL A 93 15.40 -10.46 8.73
C VAL A 93 15.15 -9.01 8.29
N PRO A 94 15.65 -8.57 7.11
CA PRO A 94 15.43 -7.20 6.65
C PRO A 94 13.98 -6.92 6.33
N ALA A 95 13.56 -5.66 6.53
CA ALA A 95 12.29 -5.14 6.06
C ALA A 95 12.50 -4.17 4.89
N TYR A 96 11.63 -4.25 3.88
CA TYR A 96 11.67 -3.42 2.68
C TYR A 96 10.35 -2.66 2.51
N PRO A 97 10.38 -1.32 2.59
CA PRO A 97 9.21 -0.48 2.36
C PRO A 97 8.83 -0.44 0.87
N VAL A 98 7.54 -0.46 0.58
CA VAL A 98 7.00 -0.26 -0.78
C VAL A 98 5.82 0.70 -0.70
N CYS A 99 5.74 1.65 -1.64
CA CYS A 99 4.56 2.50 -1.75
C CYS A 99 3.33 1.64 -2.07
N SER A 100 2.30 1.73 -1.25
CA SER A 100 1.11 0.87 -1.39
C SER A 100 0.37 1.07 -2.73
N LEU A 101 0.45 2.27 -3.32
CA LEU A 101 -0.14 2.53 -4.64
C LEU A 101 0.55 1.71 -5.74
N ASP A 102 1.85 1.41 -5.60
CA ASP A 102 2.59 0.63 -6.60
C ASP A 102 2.08 -0.81 -6.71
N GLY A 103 1.43 -1.31 -5.66
CA GLY A 103 0.82 -2.65 -5.62
C GLY A 103 -0.49 -2.80 -6.41
N LEU A 104 -1.02 -1.70 -6.94
CA LEU A 104 -2.25 -1.67 -7.75
C LEU A 104 -1.97 -1.65 -9.25
N VAL A 105 -0.70 -1.54 -9.63
CA VAL A 105 -0.32 -1.39 -11.04
C VAL A 105 -0.30 -2.73 -11.76
N VAL A 106 -1.01 -2.78 -12.88
CA VAL A 106 -0.91 -3.88 -13.85
C VAL A 106 -0.26 -3.32 -15.11
N PRO A 107 0.95 -3.73 -15.47
CA PRO A 107 1.64 -3.25 -16.67
C PRO A 107 0.86 -3.55 -17.96
N GLY A 108 1.14 -2.79 -19.03
CA GLY A 108 0.55 -2.97 -20.34
C GLY A 108 -0.17 -1.73 -20.88
N ARG A 109 -0.54 -0.79 -20.01
CA ARG A 109 -1.17 0.49 -20.38
C ARG A 109 -0.92 1.55 -19.30
N PRO A 110 -0.99 2.86 -19.65
CA PRO A 110 -0.92 3.93 -18.66
C PRO A 110 -2.10 3.90 -17.69
N VAL A 111 -1.80 4.01 -16.38
CA VAL A 111 -2.78 3.82 -15.30
C VAL A 111 -2.78 5.01 -14.35
N LEU A 112 -3.97 5.46 -13.94
CA LEU A 112 -4.17 6.25 -12.74
C LEU A 112 -4.50 5.30 -11.58
N VAL A 113 -3.65 5.26 -10.57
CA VAL A 113 -4.00 4.61 -9.30
C VAL A 113 -4.63 5.65 -8.39
N ALA A 114 -5.81 5.34 -7.83
CA ALA A 114 -6.51 6.21 -6.88
C ALA A 114 -7.12 5.37 -5.75
N THR A 115 -6.71 5.64 -4.50
CA THR A 115 -7.28 5.01 -3.30
C THR A 115 -8.02 6.05 -2.46
N ASP A 116 -9.01 5.63 -1.66
CA ASP A 116 -9.79 6.55 -0.82
C ASP A 116 -8.91 7.20 0.26
N ALA A 117 -8.77 8.52 0.19
CA ALA A 117 -8.05 9.31 1.20
C ALA A 117 -8.98 9.90 2.26
N ARG A 118 -10.27 9.49 2.32
CA ARG A 118 -11.33 10.11 3.12
C ARG A 118 -11.59 11.56 2.70
N ARG A 119 -12.58 12.22 3.32
CA ARG A 119 -12.92 13.65 3.12
C ARG A 119 -13.15 14.03 1.66
N ARG A 120 -13.63 13.10 0.83
CA ARG A 120 -13.87 13.28 -0.61
C ARG A 120 -12.58 13.59 -1.39
N GLU A 121 -11.47 12.99 -0.97
CA GLU A 121 -10.16 13.05 -1.64
C GLU A 121 -9.66 11.65 -1.96
N VAL A 122 -8.70 11.58 -2.87
CA VAL A 122 -7.99 10.35 -3.23
C VAL A 122 -6.49 10.51 -3.04
N TYR A 123 -5.82 9.48 -2.54
CA TYR A 123 -4.39 9.33 -2.75
C TYR A 123 -4.20 8.78 -4.16
N TRP A 124 -3.32 9.38 -4.92
CA TRP A 124 -3.17 9.05 -6.33
C TRP A 124 -1.72 9.04 -6.79
N ALA A 125 -1.48 8.29 -7.86
CA ALA A 125 -0.26 8.31 -8.64
C ALA A 125 -0.55 7.89 -10.09
N THR A 126 0.23 8.35 -11.04
CA THR A 126 0.15 7.89 -12.44
C THR A 126 1.35 7.04 -12.81
N TYR A 127 1.11 6.06 -13.66
CA TYR A 127 2.09 5.08 -14.12
C TYR A 127 2.02 4.96 -15.63
N ASP A 128 3.17 4.75 -16.26
CA ASP A 128 3.26 4.45 -17.68
C ASP A 128 2.92 3.00 -18.01
N ALA A 129 2.96 2.64 -19.28
CA ALA A 129 2.63 1.29 -19.74
C ALA A 129 3.64 0.22 -19.26
N THR A 130 4.84 0.61 -18.84
CA THR A 130 5.81 -0.31 -18.23
C THR A 130 5.51 -0.58 -16.75
N GLY A 131 4.61 0.22 -16.16
CA GLY A 131 4.31 0.22 -14.74
C GLY A 131 5.28 1.09 -13.93
N ALA A 132 6.12 1.90 -14.55
CA ALA A 132 6.94 2.88 -13.84
C ALA A 132 6.08 4.07 -13.41
N ARG A 133 6.28 4.53 -12.15
CA ARG A 133 5.56 5.69 -11.63
C ARG A 133 6.07 6.96 -12.29
N VAL A 134 5.16 7.73 -12.88
CA VAL A 134 5.45 8.99 -13.56
C VAL A 134 5.25 10.18 -12.62
N HIS A 135 4.14 10.20 -11.89
CA HIS A 135 3.82 11.26 -10.92
C HIS A 135 3.20 10.69 -9.64
N GLY A 136 3.31 11.44 -8.56
CA GLY A 136 2.82 11.07 -7.24
C GLY A 136 3.86 10.28 -6.43
N PRO A 137 3.48 9.74 -5.26
CA PRO A 137 2.13 9.79 -4.69
C PRO A 137 1.76 11.17 -4.17
N ASP A 138 0.49 11.56 -4.32
CA ASP A 138 -0.05 12.83 -3.84
C ASP A 138 -1.52 12.65 -3.41
N VAL A 139 -2.14 13.71 -2.89
CA VAL A 139 -3.55 13.74 -2.48
C VAL A 139 -4.27 14.87 -3.18
N ALA A 140 -5.49 14.61 -3.69
CA ALA A 140 -6.29 15.61 -4.37
C ALA A 140 -7.79 15.27 -4.28
N LYS A 141 -8.64 16.27 -4.50
CA LYS A 141 -10.05 16.00 -4.81
C LYS A 141 -10.17 15.41 -6.22
N PRO A 142 -11.06 14.43 -6.44
CA PRO A 142 -11.22 13.78 -7.75
C PRO A 142 -11.45 14.76 -8.92
N ALA A 143 -12.27 15.78 -8.72
CA ALA A 143 -12.56 16.78 -9.75
C ALA A 143 -11.33 17.65 -10.09
N ASP A 144 -10.52 18.04 -9.08
CA ASP A 144 -9.30 18.82 -9.29
C ASP A 144 -8.25 17.96 -10.02
N LEU A 145 -8.13 16.67 -9.63
CA LEU A 145 -7.26 15.72 -10.31
C LEU A 145 -7.68 15.54 -11.77
N ARG A 146 -8.99 15.42 -12.02
CA ARG A 146 -9.51 15.33 -13.39
C ARG A 146 -9.13 16.52 -14.24
N ALA A 147 -9.32 17.74 -13.74
CA ALA A 147 -8.96 18.97 -14.46
C ALA A 147 -7.47 19.00 -14.83
N ARG A 148 -6.58 18.55 -13.94
CA ARG A 148 -5.13 18.48 -14.18
C ARG A 148 -4.75 17.39 -15.19
N LEU A 149 -5.47 16.25 -15.17
CA LEU A 149 -5.32 15.20 -16.20
C LEU A 149 -5.73 15.72 -17.58
N ASP A 150 -6.83 16.48 -17.66
CA ASP A 150 -7.31 17.08 -18.92
C ASP A 150 -6.33 18.14 -19.45
N ALA A 151 -5.66 18.86 -18.55
CA ALA A 151 -4.58 19.79 -18.90
C ALA A 151 -3.29 19.06 -19.35
N GLY A 152 -3.23 17.73 -19.24
CA GLY A 152 -2.07 16.94 -19.66
C GLY A 152 -0.88 16.96 -18.68
N GLU A 153 -1.08 17.42 -17.44
CA GLU A 153 0.00 17.55 -16.46
C GLU A 153 0.64 16.22 -16.06
N PHE A 154 -0.11 15.11 -16.12
CA PHE A 154 0.29 13.81 -15.59
C PHE A 154 0.25 12.66 -16.60
N GLY A 155 0.41 12.99 -17.87
CA GLY A 155 0.24 12.04 -18.95
C GLY A 155 -1.25 11.78 -19.25
N ARG A 156 -1.52 10.68 -19.95
CA ARG A 156 -2.89 10.30 -20.34
C ARG A 156 -3.18 8.87 -19.88
N PRO A 157 -3.56 8.65 -18.63
CA PRO A 157 -3.97 7.33 -18.18
C PRO A 157 -5.22 6.87 -18.94
N GLU A 158 -5.24 5.60 -19.32
CA GLU A 158 -6.35 4.99 -20.07
C GLU A 158 -7.39 4.37 -19.14
N VAL A 159 -6.99 4.07 -17.90
CA VAL A 159 -7.82 3.42 -16.89
C VAL A 159 -7.45 3.94 -15.51
N ALA A 160 -8.44 3.98 -14.63
CA ALA A 160 -8.24 4.23 -13.21
C ALA A 160 -8.46 2.93 -12.42
N VAL A 161 -7.58 2.63 -11.44
CA VAL A 161 -7.68 1.46 -10.56
C VAL A 161 -7.59 1.88 -9.10
N GLY A 162 -8.08 1.02 -8.21
CA GLY A 162 -8.10 1.29 -6.78
C GLY A 162 -9.48 1.65 -6.25
N SER A 163 -9.67 1.56 -4.94
CA SER A 163 -10.96 1.79 -4.27
C SER A 163 -11.47 3.23 -4.43
N GLY A 164 -10.57 4.21 -4.53
CA GLY A 164 -10.92 5.60 -4.81
C GLY A 164 -11.36 5.81 -6.26
N ALA A 165 -10.76 5.08 -7.22
CA ALA A 165 -11.19 5.10 -8.61
C ALA A 165 -12.63 4.60 -8.76
N ALA A 166 -12.98 3.49 -8.09
CA ALA A 166 -14.33 2.96 -8.08
C ALA A 166 -15.33 3.92 -7.40
N LEU A 167 -14.93 4.52 -6.26
CA LEU A 167 -15.78 5.42 -5.48
C LEU A 167 -16.10 6.74 -6.21
N TYR A 168 -15.16 7.25 -7.01
CA TYR A 168 -15.26 8.55 -7.68
C TYR A 168 -15.19 8.43 -9.20
N ALA A 169 -15.66 7.32 -9.76
CA ALA A 169 -15.61 7.01 -11.20
C ALA A 169 -16.14 8.13 -12.09
N GLU A 170 -17.32 8.68 -11.75
CA GLU A 170 -17.94 9.78 -12.50
C GLU A 170 -17.08 11.04 -12.51
N GLN A 171 -16.46 11.38 -11.36
CA GLN A 171 -15.65 12.59 -11.23
C GLN A 171 -14.29 12.45 -11.92
N LEU A 172 -13.71 11.27 -11.89
CA LEU A 172 -12.43 10.97 -12.55
C LEU A 172 -12.60 10.81 -14.06
N GLY A 173 -13.78 10.39 -14.54
CA GLY A 173 -14.10 10.30 -15.95
C GLY A 173 -13.22 9.33 -16.75
N LEU A 174 -12.68 8.30 -16.07
CA LEU A 174 -11.88 7.24 -16.67
C LEU A 174 -12.59 5.88 -16.49
N PRO A 175 -12.42 4.94 -17.41
CA PRO A 175 -12.82 3.55 -17.17
C PRO A 175 -12.22 3.03 -15.87
N VAL A 176 -13.00 2.34 -15.04
CA VAL A 176 -12.52 1.74 -13.79
C VAL A 176 -12.11 0.29 -14.06
N GLY A 177 -10.92 -0.04 -13.59
CA GLY A 177 -10.35 -1.39 -13.69
C GLY A 177 -10.01 -2.00 -12.32
N GLU A 178 -9.51 -3.21 -12.36
CA GLU A 178 -8.96 -3.90 -11.20
C GLU A 178 -7.42 -3.76 -11.18
N PRO A 179 -6.78 -3.92 -10.01
CA PRO A 179 -7.37 -4.28 -8.71
C PRO A 179 -7.91 -3.06 -7.93
N GLN A 180 -8.80 -3.30 -6.95
CA GLN A 180 -9.29 -2.26 -6.04
C GLN A 180 -8.38 -2.01 -4.83
N TYR A 181 -7.60 -3.00 -4.46
CA TYR A 181 -6.68 -2.96 -3.31
C TYR A 181 -5.28 -3.44 -3.72
N PRO A 182 -4.21 -3.01 -3.00
CA PRO A 182 -2.86 -3.46 -3.28
C PRO A 182 -2.75 -4.99 -3.29
N THR A 183 -2.11 -5.52 -4.32
CA THR A 183 -1.95 -6.97 -4.48
C THR A 183 -0.61 -7.45 -3.90
N VAL A 184 -0.58 -8.72 -3.48
CA VAL A 184 0.67 -9.33 -2.98
C VAL A 184 1.70 -9.36 -4.11
N GLU A 185 1.29 -9.75 -5.29
CA GLU A 185 2.11 -9.83 -6.50
C GLU A 185 2.74 -8.48 -6.83
N GLY A 186 1.92 -7.42 -6.86
CA GLY A 186 2.36 -6.07 -7.21
C GLY A 186 3.36 -5.51 -6.21
N LEU A 187 3.07 -5.62 -4.90
CA LEU A 187 3.96 -5.10 -3.86
C LEU A 187 5.26 -5.89 -3.75
N VAL A 188 5.20 -7.23 -3.81
CA VAL A 188 6.40 -8.07 -3.74
C VAL A 188 7.30 -7.87 -4.96
N ALA A 189 6.73 -7.71 -6.15
CA ALA A 189 7.50 -7.41 -7.36
C ALA A 189 8.31 -6.11 -7.24
N ARG A 190 7.79 -5.10 -6.55
CA ARG A 190 8.52 -3.85 -6.30
C ARG A 190 9.70 -4.00 -5.33
N ALA A 191 9.60 -4.92 -4.38
CA ALA A 191 10.69 -5.21 -3.45
C ALA A 191 11.69 -6.23 -4.00
N ALA A 192 11.30 -7.03 -4.99
CA ALA A 192 12.07 -8.20 -5.46
C ALA A 192 13.55 -7.93 -5.78
N PRO A 193 13.95 -6.85 -6.49
CA PRO A 193 15.35 -6.56 -6.74
C PRO A 193 16.15 -6.41 -5.43
N ARG A 194 15.65 -5.60 -4.48
CA ARG A 194 16.31 -5.35 -3.19
C ARG A 194 16.41 -6.62 -2.34
N VAL A 195 15.37 -7.44 -2.34
CA VAL A 195 15.34 -8.73 -1.63
C VAL A 195 16.41 -9.68 -2.19
N LEU A 196 16.51 -9.81 -3.52
CA LEU A 196 17.47 -10.70 -4.17
C LEU A 196 18.92 -10.23 -3.98
N GLU A 197 19.15 -8.94 -4.01
CA GLU A 197 20.44 -8.31 -3.76
C GLU A 197 20.83 -8.34 -2.29
N LYS A 198 19.93 -8.78 -1.39
CA LYS A 198 20.09 -8.72 0.07
C LYS A 198 20.49 -7.32 0.52
N ALA A 199 19.84 -6.30 -0.08
CA ALA A 199 20.09 -4.90 0.27
C ALA A 199 19.88 -4.68 1.77
N PRO A 200 20.58 -3.70 2.39
CA PRO A 200 20.35 -3.36 3.78
C PRO A 200 18.89 -3.05 4.08
N ALA A 201 18.42 -3.37 5.29
CA ALA A 201 17.08 -3.01 5.72
C ALA A 201 16.87 -1.50 5.64
N GLU A 202 15.67 -1.10 5.24
CA GLU A 202 15.31 0.31 5.14
C GLU A 202 14.29 0.69 6.22
N PRO A 203 14.31 1.94 6.72
CA PRO A 203 13.30 2.42 7.65
C PRO A 203 11.89 2.32 7.06
N LEU A 204 10.96 1.76 7.80
CA LEU A 204 9.55 1.70 7.43
C LEU A 204 8.87 3.06 7.68
N THR A 205 9.32 4.10 6.96
CA THR A 205 8.81 5.46 7.11
C THR A 205 7.46 5.62 6.41
N PRO A 206 6.38 5.94 7.15
CA PRO A 206 5.06 6.08 6.56
C PRO A 206 4.98 7.28 5.61
N LEU A 207 4.32 7.12 4.48
CA LEU A 207 4.04 8.19 3.52
C LEU A 207 2.81 8.99 3.98
N TYR A 208 3.03 9.95 4.88
CA TYR A 208 1.99 10.87 5.34
C TYR A 208 1.86 12.04 4.38
N LEU A 209 0.97 11.94 3.40
CA LEU A 209 0.67 13.02 2.43
C LEU A 209 -0.29 14.07 2.99
N ARG A 210 -0.86 13.82 4.15
CA ARG A 210 -1.75 14.74 4.84
C ARG A 210 -1.20 15.06 6.22
N ARG A 211 -1.29 16.34 6.63
CA ARG A 211 -0.98 16.73 8.00
C ARG A 211 -1.97 16.08 8.97
N PRO A 212 -1.52 15.66 10.16
CA PRO A 212 -2.42 15.20 11.21
C PRO A 212 -3.49 16.24 11.51
N ASP A 213 -4.72 15.80 11.78
CA ASP A 213 -5.85 16.66 12.16
C ASP A 213 -5.76 17.16 13.60
N ALA A 214 -4.67 16.92 14.30
CA ALA A 214 -4.46 17.40 15.65
C ALA A 214 -4.35 18.93 15.64
N VAL A 215 -5.42 19.58 16.09
CA VAL A 215 -5.37 20.99 16.46
C VAL A 215 -4.62 21.03 17.79
N GLU A 216 -3.65 21.95 17.92
CA GLU A 216 -3.03 22.20 19.23
C GLU A 216 -4.12 22.45 20.28
N PRO A 217 -4.03 21.84 21.48
CA PRO A 217 -4.99 22.11 22.54
C PRO A 217 -5.03 23.62 22.76
N GLY A 218 -6.20 24.22 22.58
CA GLY A 218 -6.39 25.63 22.97
C GLY A 218 -5.98 25.80 24.43
N ALA A 219 -5.61 27.05 24.80
CA ALA A 219 -5.15 27.41 26.15
C ALA A 219 -5.98 26.68 27.23
N ALA A 220 -5.27 26.02 28.16
CA ALA A 220 -5.92 25.29 29.25
C ALA A 220 -6.96 26.18 29.94
N LYS A 221 -8.21 25.66 30.01
CA LYS A 221 -9.23 26.36 30.80
C LYS A 221 -8.71 26.45 32.22
N SER A 222 -8.55 27.70 32.73
CA SER A 222 -8.25 27.92 34.13
C SER A 222 -9.36 27.28 34.96
N VAL A 223 -8.99 26.27 35.72
CA VAL A 223 -9.87 25.69 36.75
C VAL A 223 -9.75 26.65 37.91
N LEU A 224 -10.68 27.63 37.96
CA LEU A 224 -10.86 28.47 39.16
C LEU A 224 -11.30 27.54 40.30
N THR A 225 -10.46 27.51 41.32
CA THR A 225 -10.76 27.02 42.68
C THR A 225 -11.96 27.77 43.28
#